data_b73b7650b834e83eca330952901afbfb
#
_entry.id   b73b7650b834e83eca330952901afbfb
#
_cell.length_a   1.000
_cell.length_b   1.000
_cell.length_c   1.000
_cell.angle_alpha   90.00
_cell.angle_beta   90.00
_cell.angle_gamma   90.00
#
_symmetry.space_group_name_H-M   'P 1'
#
loop_
_entity.id
_entity.type
_entity.pdbx_description
1 polymer ?
#
loop_
_entity_poly.entity_id
_entity_poly.type
_entity_poly.pdbx_seq_one_letter_code
_entity_poly.pdbx_strand_id
1 'polypeptide(L)'
;MIAISTAVCAVAIMIGTHKFHLGPAAIVLMPILWTVLIGGFLGVQGWKPIGGRARAVSTHLMDVSIVFFLAGLGTQIGPSLTKFTNIGPAILLQEVGHVVGTVILALPVAVALGLGRTAIGATWSIDRESYLAFAIQRFGVRSPEYRGVFAVWVLGSVFGAVFISLLAGLLGGLDFFDPRALALGLGLGSASMMLGGVGALSILYPEMAGEIMALAALSNLVTNIVGFYAGVFIALPMCRKLYKMWSRIFGRDDLGRRVRRGALIGLAAGVQAGGSSSARPGSAVMDAEEASGTDTVDVNGIEADPTVVRTPRTWLIAFAATGVVGVLLNALGTGSARPLDVVGVLILLALTAVALVLAKLVPAVPSSIWVLALATIASATFLPIGPFIASTTQHINVLFAGLPMIALIGMSLGRDVKALRSLSWKIVIVALMTFTASFLAAAVIAQVAFHF
;
A
#
# COMPACT_ATOMS: atom_id res chain seq x y z
N MET A 1 -1.58 5.93 -23.48
CA MET A 1 -1.17 5.65 -22.09
C MET A 1 0.02 4.68 -22.03
N ILE A 2 -0.03 3.52 -22.70
CA ILE A 2 1.09 2.56 -22.72
C ILE A 2 2.41 3.24 -23.09
N ALA A 3 2.45 3.93 -24.24
CA ALA A 3 3.66 4.63 -24.69
C ALA A 3 4.15 5.71 -23.70
N ILE A 4 3.23 6.45 -23.08
CA ILE A 4 3.59 7.47 -22.09
C ILE A 4 4.15 6.82 -20.82
N SER A 5 3.48 5.78 -20.28
CA SER A 5 4.00 5.07 -19.10
C SER A 5 5.35 4.42 -19.36
N THR A 6 5.53 3.81 -20.55
CA THR A 6 6.83 3.24 -20.96
C THR A 6 7.92 4.32 -21.06
N ALA A 7 7.62 5.46 -21.66
CA ALA A 7 8.56 6.57 -21.75
C ALA A 7 8.94 7.12 -20.37
N VAL A 8 7.97 7.29 -19.47
CA VAL A 8 8.22 7.69 -18.08
C VAL A 8 9.16 6.70 -17.38
N CYS A 9 8.87 5.40 -17.52
CA CYS A 9 9.71 4.36 -16.93
C CYS A 9 11.12 4.35 -17.54
N ALA A 10 11.25 4.48 -18.87
CA ALA A 10 12.53 4.52 -19.54
C ALA A 10 13.37 5.72 -19.07
N VAL A 11 12.77 6.92 -19.00
CA VAL A 11 13.45 8.11 -18.48
C VAL A 11 13.88 7.90 -17.03
N ALA A 12 13.02 7.31 -16.18
CA ALA A 12 13.35 7.03 -14.80
C ALA A 12 14.51 6.03 -14.66
N ILE A 13 14.58 5.00 -15.53
CA ILE A 13 15.69 4.05 -15.57
C ILE A 13 16.98 4.75 -16.06
N MET A 14 16.89 5.63 -17.06
CA MET A 14 18.04 6.39 -17.56
C MET A 14 18.59 7.37 -16.52
N ILE A 15 17.73 8.01 -15.73
CA ILE A 15 18.16 8.81 -14.58
C ILE A 15 18.92 7.92 -13.58
N GLY A 16 18.43 6.67 -13.38
CA GLY A 16 19.09 5.69 -12.56
C GLY A 16 18.92 5.91 -11.06
N THR A 17 19.84 5.29 -10.30
CA THR A 17 19.84 5.35 -8.84
C THR A 17 20.91 6.34 -8.37
N HIS A 18 20.49 7.32 -7.55
CA HIS A 18 21.40 8.27 -6.91
C HIS A 18 21.44 8.02 -5.40
N LYS A 19 22.63 7.94 -4.86
CA LYS A 19 22.90 7.71 -3.45
C LYS A 19 23.59 8.94 -2.83
N PHE A 20 22.95 9.50 -1.83
CA PHE A 20 23.47 10.64 -1.07
C PHE A 20 23.73 10.21 0.37
N HIS A 21 24.98 10.31 0.82
CA HIS A 21 25.34 10.01 2.20
C HIS A 21 25.16 11.23 3.07
N LEU A 22 24.47 11.07 4.20
CA LEU A 22 24.26 12.08 5.24
C LEU A 22 24.78 11.53 6.57
N GLY A 23 26.09 11.55 6.75
CA GLY A 23 26.73 10.88 7.88
C GLY A 23 26.49 9.37 7.83
N PRO A 24 25.99 8.74 8.88
CA PRO A 24 25.68 7.30 8.90
C PRO A 24 24.43 6.93 8.07
N ALA A 25 23.62 7.89 7.68
CA ALA A 25 22.42 7.65 6.90
C ALA A 25 22.66 7.75 5.39
N ALA A 26 21.86 7.09 4.59
CA ALA A 26 21.88 7.21 3.14
C ALA A 26 20.47 7.54 2.59
N ILE A 27 20.42 8.55 1.72
CA ILE A 27 19.24 8.83 0.89
C ILE A 27 19.44 8.16 -0.46
N VAL A 28 18.53 7.28 -0.83
CA VAL A 28 18.62 6.55 -2.09
C VAL A 28 17.44 6.92 -2.98
N LEU A 29 17.73 7.62 -4.08
CA LEU A 29 16.74 7.98 -5.08
C LEU A 29 16.80 6.95 -6.22
N MET A 30 15.81 6.09 -6.27
CA MET A 30 15.72 4.98 -7.22
C MET A 30 14.84 5.32 -8.42
N PRO A 31 14.93 4.56 -9.54
CA PRO A 31 14.04 4.73 -10.69
C PRO A 31 12.55 4.77 -10.34
N ILE A 32 12.15 4.02 -9.30
CA ILE A 32 10.76 4.01 -8.80
C ILE A 32 10.30 5.41 -8.35
N LEU A 33 11.17 6.17 -7.69
CA LEU A 33 10.88 7.53 -7.21
C LEU A 33 10.73 8.50 -8.40
N TRP A 34 11.65 8.44 -9.35
CA TRP A 34 11.57 9.25 -10.57
C TRP A 34 10.30 8.95 -11.34
N THR A 35 9.92 7.68 -11.40
CA THR A 35 8.68 7.24 -12.06
C THR A 35 7.43 7.85 -11.41
N VAL A 36 7.35 7.85 -10.07
CA VAL A 36 6.24 8.48 -9.34
C VAL A 36 6.21 9.99 -9.56
N LEU A 37 7.36 10.65 -9.46
CA LEU A 37 7.46 12.12 -9.60
C LEU A 37 7.10 12.57 -11.01
N ILE A 38 7.68 11.96 -12.04
CA ILE A 38 7.40 12.30 -13.44
C ILE A 38 5.95 11.93 -13.79
N GLY A 39 5.48 10.75 -13.39
CA GLY A 39 4.09 10.33 -13.59
C GLY A 39 3.11 11.25 -12.88
N GLY A 40 3.38 11.61 -11.63
CA GLY A 40 2.58 12.56 -10.86
C GLY A 40 2.52 13.94 -11.51
N PHE A 41 3.66 14.48 -11.95
CA PHE A 41 3.71 15.74 -12.68
C PHE A 41 2.84 15.71 -13.96
N LEU A 42 2.96 14.63 -14.74
CA LEU A 42 2.13 14.45 -15.94
C LEU A 42 0.64 14.29 -15.61
N GLY A 43 0.31 13.73 -14.45
CA GLY A 43 -1.07 13.58 -13.99
C GLY A 43 -1.71 14.90 -13.55
N VAL A 44 -0.93 15.80 -12.98
CA VAL A 44 -1.39 17.08 -12.39
C VAL A 44 -1.38 18.23 -13.40
N GLN A 45 -0.53 18.16 -14.42
CA GLN A 45 -0.35 19.26 -15.37
C GLN A 45 -1.65 19.62 -16.11
N GLY A 46 -1.89 20.93 -16.31
CA GLY A 46 -3.11 21.48 -16.94
C GLY A 46 -3.04 21.68 -18.45
N TRP A 47 -1.86 21.57 -19.08
CA TRP A 47 -1.64 21.94 -20.51
C TRP A 47 -2.25 20.91 -21.47
N LYS A 48 -2.14 19.61 -21.13
CA LYS A 48 -2.80 18.52 -21.84
C LYS A 48 -3.39 17.54 -20.81
N PRO A 49 -4.58 17.82 -20.28
CA PRO A 49 -5.18 16.95 -19.26
C PRO A 49 -5.44 15.56 -19.85
N ILE A 50 -5.14 14.54 -19.05
CA ILE A 50 -5.39 13.15 -19.44
C ILE A 50 -6.90 12.94 -19.51
N GLY A 51 -7.41 12.71 -20.72
CA GLY A 51 -8.86 12.53 -20.96
C GLY A 51 -9.43 11.27 -20.30
N GLY A 52 -10.76 11.24 -20.09
CA GLY A 52 -11.46 10.16 -19.42
C GLY A 52 -11.16 8.76 -20.00
N ARG A 53 -11.20 8.59 -21.33
CA ARG A 53 -10.83 7.32 -21.99
C ARG A 53 -9.40 6.87 -21.69
N ALA A 54 -8.44 7.80 -21.67
CA ALA A 54 -7.05 7.47 -21.38
C ALA A 54 -6.87 7.04 -19.94
N ARG A 55 -7.59 7.66 -19.00
CA ARG A 55 -7.61 7.29 -17.59
C ARG A 55 -8.20 5.91 -17.37
N ALA A 56 -9.29 5.60 -18.04
CA ALA A 56 -9.94 4.32 -17.97
C ALA A 56 -9.05 3.17 -18.46
N VAL A 57 -8.34 3.37 -19.59
CA VAL A 57 -7.31 2.42 -20.05
C VAL A 57 -6.17 2.30 -19.04
N SER A 58 -5.81 3.40 -18.35
CA SER A 58 -4.79 3.37 -17.30
C SER A 58 -5.17 2.45 -16.16
N THR A 59 -6.43 2.45 -15.73
CA THR A 59 -6.91 1.59 -14.64
C THR A 59 -6.74 0.11 -14.97
N HIS A 60 -7.13 -0.33 -16.17
CA HIS A 60 -6.95 -1.73 -16.58
C HIS A 60 -5.49 -2.15 -16.70
N LEU A 61 -4.65 -1.26 -17.28
CA LEU A 61 -3.21 -1.50 -17.33
C LEU A 61 -2.60 -1.59 -15.94
N MET A 62 -3.04 -0.75 -15.03
CA MET A 62 -2.59 -0.74 -13.64
C MET A 62 -2.97 -2.04 -12.94
N ASP A 63 -4.22 -2.51 -13.08
CA ASP A 63 -4.69 -3.76 -12.48
C ASP A 63 -3.82 -4.95 -12.91
N VAL A 64 -3.58 -5.12 -14.22
CA VAL A 64 -2.72 -6.19 -14.74
C VAL A 64 -1.27 -6.01 -14.27
N SER A 65 -0.75 -4.78 -14.31
CA SER A 65 0.64 -4.50 -13.92
C SER A 65 0.89 -4.74 -12.43
N ILE A 66 -0.08 -4.45 -11.56
CA ILE A 66 0.01 -4.75 -10.12
C ILE A 66 0.11 -6.26 -9.91
N VAL A 67 -0.80 -7.03 -10.52
CA VAL A 67 -0.83 -8.48 -10.33
C VAL A 67 0.42 -9.13 -10.96
N PHE A 68 0.87 -8.65 -12.12
CA PHE A 68 2.12 -9.07 -12.76
C PHE A 68 3.36 -8.80 -11.88
N PHE A 69 3.44 -7.61 -11.31
CA PHE A 69 4.50 -7.26 -10.38
C PHE A 69 4.52 -8.19 -9.15
N LEU A 70 3.33 -8.45 -8.57
CA LEU A 70 3.20 -9.35 -7.44
C LEU A 70 3.53 -10.81 -7.80
N ALA A 71 3.28 -11.23 -9.06
CA ALA A 71 3.76 -12.53 -9.56
C ALA A 71 5.29 -12.61 -9.50
N GLY A 72 5.98 -11.57 -9.94
CA GLY A 72 7.43 -11.48 -9.85
C GLY A 72 7.95 -11.55 -8.41
N LEU A 73 7.30 -10.87 -7.47
CA LEU A 73 7.65 -10.98 -6.04
C LEU A 73 7.43 -12.40 -5.52
N GLY A 74 6.30 -13.03 -5.84
CA GLY A 74 6.01 -14.40 -5.42
C GLY A 74 7.04 -15.39 -5.90
N THR A 75 7.50 -15.29 -7.15
CA THR A 75 8.54 -16.20 -7.68
C THR A 75 9.91 -16.04 -7.03
N GLN A 76 10.21 -14.91 -6.40
CA GLN A 76 11.42 -14.72 -5.60
C GLN A 76 11.30 -15.32 -4.19
N ILE A 77 10.09 -15.40 -3.63
CA ILE A 77 9.82 -16.00 -2.31
C ILE A 77 9.95 -17.53 -2.36
N GLY A 78 9.41 -18.18 -3.40
CA GLY A 78 9.27 -19.62 -3.48
C GLY A 78 10.55 -20.42 -3.21
N PRO A 79 11.71 -20.09 -3.82
CA PRO A 79 12.99 -20.77 -3.54
C PRO A 79 13.44 -20.65 -2.09
N SER A 80 13.01 -19.63 -1.40
CA SER A 80 13.40 -19.36 -0.01
C SER A 80 12.44 -19.96 1.02
N LEU A 81 11.28 -20.51 0.61
CA LEU A 81 10.30 -21.09 1.53
C LEU A 81 10.89 -22.13 2.48
N THR A 82 11.74 -23.01 1.98
CA THR A 82 12.38 -24.04 2.81
C THR A 82 13.39 -23.45 3.79
N LYS A 83 14.02 -22.32 3.48
CA LYS A 83 14.91 -21.62 4.41
C LYS A 83 14.12 -20.94 5.54
N PHE A 84 12.88 -20.56 5.27
CA PHE A 84 12.02 -19.85 6.22
C PHE A 84 11.11 -20.74 7.05
N THR A 85 11.15 -22.07 6.90
CA THR A 85 10.36 -23.00 7.73
C THR A 85 10.68 -22.86 9.22
N ASN A 86 11.93 -22.52 9.57
CA ASN A 86 12.35 -22.29 10.95
C ASN A 86 11.97 -20.90 11.48
N ILE A 87 11.60 -20.00 10.58
CA ILE A 87 11.26 -18.60 10.91
C ILE A 87 9.74 -18.41 11.13
N GLY A 88 8.94 -19.42 10.75
CA GLY A 88 7.47 -19.31 10.63
C GLY A 88 6.70 -18.64 11.78
N PRO A 89 6.84 -19.02 13.06
CA PRO A 89 6.08 -18.39 14.15
C PRO A 89 6.47 -16.93 14.39
N ALA A 90 7.74 -16.60 14.23
CA ALA A 90 8.26 -15.26 14.47
C ALA A 90 7.83 -14.25 13.39
N ILE A 91 7.65 -14.70 12.13
CA ILE A 91 7.05 -13.86 11.07
C ILE A 91 5.61 -13.46 11.42
N LEU A 92 4.84 -14.36 12.01
CA LEU A 92 3.51 -14.02 12.51
C LEU A 92 3.57 -13.04 13.69
N LEU A 93 4.60 -13.15 14.52
CA LEU A 93 4.79 -12.26 15.66
C LEU A 93 5.14 -10.83 15.21
N GLN A 94 5.98 -10.65 14.18
CA GLN A 94 6.29 -9.32 13.65
C GLN A 94 5.06 -8.62 13.06
N GLU A 95 4.07 -9.39 12.59
CA GLU A 95 2.80 -8.83 12.10
C GLU A 95 2.04 -8.06 13.20
N VAL A 96 2.20 -8.47 14.46
CA VAL A 96 1.68 -7.71 15.60
C VAL A 96 2.25 -6.29 15.62
N GLY A 97 3.53 -6.11 15.26
CA GLY A 97 4.14 -4.79 15.11
C GLY A 97 3.47 -3.94 14.04
N HIS A 98 3.22 -4.52 12.87
CA HIS A 98 2.54 -3.81 11.79
C HIS A 98 1.11 -3.39 12.15
N VAL A 99 0.37 -4.26 12.82
CA VAL A 99 -1.06 -4.07 13.10
C VAL A 99 -1.30 -3.23 14.35
N VAL A 100 -0.53 -3.47 15.41
CA VAL A 100 -0.73 -2.84 16.73
C VAL A 100 0.14 -1.61 16.90
N GLY A 101 1.35 -1.61 16.35
CA GLY A 101 2.31 -0.52 16.48
C GLY A 101 1.76 0.81 15.96
N THR A 102 1.06 0.80 14.84
CA THR A 102 0.42 2.00 14.27
C THR A 102 -0.61 2.59 15.22
N VAL A 103 -1.44 1.75 15.83
CA VAL A 103 -2.49 2.20 16.74
C VAL A 103 -1.91 2.74 18.06
N ILE A 104 -0.86 2.08 18.58
CA ILE A 104 -0.25 2.51 19.84
C ILE A 104 0.52 3.82 19.67
N LEU A 105 1.32 3.95 18.60
CA LEU A 105 2.23 5.07 18.44
C LEU A 105 1.61 6.26 17.71
N ALA A 106 0.85 6.03 16.63
CA ALA A 106 0.34 7.12 15.81
C ALA A 106 -1.01 7.69 16.32
N LEU A 107 -1.87 6.87 16.93
CA LEU A 107 -3.19 7.32 17.38
C LEU A 107 -3.14 8.42 18.44
N PRO A 108 -2.30 8.37 19.49
CA PRO A 108 -2.20 9.46 20.45
C PRO A 108 -1.87 10.80 19.78
N VAL A 109 -0.93 10.79 18.83
CA VAL A 109 -0.53 11.97 18.05
C VAL A 109 -1.69 12.49 17.21
N ALA A 110 -2.41 11.59 16.52
CA ALA A 110 -3.55 11.96 15.69
C ALA A 110 -4.67 12.61 16.50
N VAL A 111 -4.96 12.09 17.70
CA VAL A 111 -5.96 12.64 18.61
C VAL A 111 -5.48 13.97 19.19
N ALA A 112 -4.23 14.08 19.63
CA ALA A 112 -3.64 15.32 20.15
C ALA A 112 -3.66 16.46 19.10
N LEU A 113 -3.42 16.13 17.82
CA LEU A 113 -3.53 17.07 16.71
C LEU A 113 -4.98 17.47 16.38
N GLY A 114 -5.97 16.76 16.94
CA GLY A 114 -7.39 17.10 16.78
C GLY A 114 -7.99 16.65 15.45
N LEU A 115 -7.61 15.46 14.94
CA LEU A 115 -8.20 14.89 13.74
C LEU A 115 -9.62 14.36 13.95
N GLY A 116 -10.10 14.28 15.20
CA GLY A 116 -11.40 13.68 15.53
C GLY A 116 -11.44 12.21 15.08
N ARG A 117 -12.60 11.73 14.66
CA ARG A 117 -12.78 10.33 14.20
C ARG A 117 -11.97 9.98 12.94
N THR A 118 -11.48 10.96 12.21
CA THR A 118 -10.51 10.74 11.09
C THR A 118 -9.23 10.05 11.59
N ALA A 119 -8.84 10.30 12.85
CA ALA A 119 -7.69 9.64 13.48
C ALA A 119 -7.80 8.11 13.47
N ILE A 120 -9.03 7.57 13.66
CA ILE A 120 -9.25 6.11 13.64
C ILE A 120 -8.84 5.53 12.29
N GLY A 121 -9.36 6.10 11.19
CA GLY A 121 -9.01 5.64 9.85
C GLY A 121 -7.54 5.81 9.52
N ALA A 122 -6.97 6.97 9.88
CA ALA A 122 -5.59 7.31 9.56
C ALA A 122 -4.54 6.45 10.28
N THR A 123 -4.86 5.91 11.44
CA THR A 123 -3.90 5.14 12.25
C THR A 123 -4.14 3.63 12.25
N TRP A 124 -5.37 3.21 11.91
CA TRP A 124 -5.70 1.80 11.81
C TRP A 124 -5.29 1.20 10.47
N SER A 125 -5.42 1.99 9.38
CA SER A 125 -5.28 1.50 8.02
C SER A 125 -3.89 1.66 7.50
N ILE A 126 -2.98 1.28 7.31
CA ILE A 126 -1.75 1.59 6.56
C ILE A 126 -2.11 1.76 5.06
N ASP A 127 -1.21 2.10 4.20
CA ASP A 127 -1.43 2.22 2.75
C ASP A 127 -1.77 0.85 2.10
N ARG A 128 -3.03 0.40 2.24
CA ARG A 128 -3.52 -0.88 1.70
C ARG A 128 -4.88 -0.73 1.06
N GLU A 129 -5.01 -1.21 -0.17
CA GLU A 129 -6.26 -1.17 -0.93
C GLU A 129 -7.38 -1.97 -0.26
N SER A 130 -7.04 -3.08 0.40
CA SER A 130 -8.00 -3.92 1.12
C SER A 130 -8.68 -3.17 2.26
N TYR A 131 -7.94 -2.32 2.98
CA TYR A 131 -8.51 -1.49 4.04
C TYR A 131 -9.38 -0.36 3.50
N LEU A 132 -9.01 0.21 2.34
CA LEU A 132 -9.83 1.22 1.67
C LEU A 132 -11.19 0.63 1.27
N ALA A 133 -11.20 -0.54 0.63
CA ALA A 133 -12.41 -1.26 0.25
C ALA A 133 -13.29 -1.59 1.47
N PHE A 134 -12.68 -2.12 2.55
CA PHE A 134 -13.38 -2.39 3.80
C PHE A 134 -13.97 -1.12 4.42
N ALA A 135 -13.22 -0.01 4.42
CA ALA A 135 -13.68 1.24 5.00
C ALA A 135 -14.88 1.83 4.26
N ILE A 136 -14.94 1.68 2.93
CA ILE A 136 -16.09 2.07 2.11
C ILE A 136 -17.33 1.28 2.57
N GLN A 137 -17.21 -0.04 2.65
CA GLN A 137 -18.32 -0.92 3.03
C GLN A 137 -18.77 -0.71 4.49
N ARG A 138 -17.80 -0.51 5.39
CA ARG A 138 -18.07 -0.48 6.84
C ARG A 138 -18.49 0.88 7.36
N PHE A 139 -17.94 1.97 6.80
CA PHE A 139 -18.13 3.32 7.30
C PHE A 139 -18.85 4.23 6.30
N GLY A 140 -18.82 3.88 5.02
CA GLY A 140 -19.30 4.72 3.92
C GLY A 140 -18.29 5.81 3.51
N VAL A 141 -18.34 6.21 2.25
CA VAL A 141 -17.41 7.18 1.63
C VAL A 141 -17.43 8.58 2.24
N ARG A 142 -18.52 8.96 2.92
CA ARG A 142 -18.66 10.28 3.56
C ARG A 142 -18.19 10.30 5.01
N SER A 143 -17.84 9.16 5.59
CA SER A 143 -17.46 9.07 7.01
C SER A 143 -16.10 9.70 7.29
N PRO A 144 -15.87 10.23 8.50
CA PRO A 144 -14.54 10.69 8.92
C PRO A 144 -13.50 9.57 8.90
N GLU A 145 -13.88 8.36 9.28
CA GLU A 145 -13.01 7.19 9.28
C GLU A 145 -12.53 6.87 7.87
N TYR A 146 -13.42 6.81 6.89
CA TYR A 146 -13.04 6.60 5.49
C TYR A 146 -12.08 7.68 5.00
N ARG A 147 -12.36 8.96 5.31
CA ARG A 147 -11.45 10.06 4.93
C ARG A 147 -10.04 9.87 5.50
N GLY A 148 -9.92 9.32 6.71
CA GLY A 148 -8.62 8.99 7.30
C GLY A 148 -7.90 7.89 6.53
N VAL A 149 -8.59 6.78 6.22
CA VAL A 149 -8.06 5.67 5.42
C VAL A 149 -7.62 6.16 4.04
N PHE A 150 -8.50 6.88 3.34
CA PHE A 150 -8.25 7.42 2.01
C PHE A 150 -7.03 8.35 1.98
N ALA A 151 -6.92 9.25 2.96
CA ALA A 151 -5.82 10.19 3.05
C ALA A 151 -4.47 9.49 3.24
N VAL A 152 -4.40 8.48 4.12
CA VAL A 152 -3.18 7.70 4.35
C VAL A 152 -2.84 6.88 3.11
N TRP A 153 -3.83 6.28 2.46
CA TRP A 153 -3.64 5.53 1.22
C TRP A 153 -3.08 6.42 0.09
N VAL A 154 -3.65 7.61 -0.13
CA VAL A 154 -3.15 8.56 -1.13
C VAL A 154 -1.72 9.02 -0.81
N LEU A 155 -1.45 9.38 0.45
CA LEU A 155 -0.11 9.82 0.86
C LEU A 155 0.92 8.69 0.75
N GLY A 156 0.54 7.45 1.10
CA GLY A 156 1.39 6.28 0.97
C GLY A 156 1.70 5.95 -0.48
N SER A 157 0.70 5.99 -1.34
CA SER A 157 0.88 5.74 -2.79
C SER A 157 1.79 6.78 -3.47
N VAL A 158 1.77 8.05 -3.01
CA VAL A 158 2.54 9.16 -3.61
C VAL A 158 3.93 9.29 -2.99
N PHE A 159 3.99 9.34 -1.68
CA PHE A 159 5.19 9.70 -0.93
C PHE A 159 5.76 8.53 -0.13
N GLY A 160 4.99 7.46 0.06
CA GLY A 160 5.35 6.36 0.94
C GLY A 160 6.66 5.68 0.56
N ALA A 161 6.87 5.41 -0.73
CA ALA A 161 8.11 4.78 -1.21
C ALA A 161 9.35 5.64 -0.93
N VAL A 162 9.25 6.96 -1.16
CA VAL A 162 10.32 7.93 -0.86
C VAL A 162 10.59 7.95 0.64
N PHE A 163 9.54 8.11 1.43
CA PHE A 163 9.65 8.23 2.88
C PHE A 163 10.24 6.97 3.51
N ILE A 164 9.76 5.79 3.12
CA ILE A 164 10.27 4.53 3.65
C ILE A 164 11.70 4.25 3.16
N SER A 165 12.05 4.64 1.93
CA SER A 165 13.45 4.55 1.46
C SER A 165 14.39 5.38 2.34
N LEU A 166 14.00 6.61 2.66
CA LEU A 166 14.78 7.49 3.55
C LEU A 166 14.89 6.89 4.96
N LEU A 167 13.77 6.43 5.50
CA LEU A 167 13.72 5.86 6.85
C LEU A 167 14.52 4.56 6.96
N ALA A 168 14.39 3.66 5.98
CA ALA A 168 15.16 2.41 5.94
C ALA A 168 16.66 2.68 5.75
N GLY A 169 17.02 3.64 4.89
CA GLY A 169 18.40 4.08 4.72
C GLY A 169 19.00 4.67 5.99
N LEU A 170 18.22 5.49 6.71
CA LEU A 170 18.63 6.05 8.00
C LEU A 170 18.84 4.95 9.05
N LEU A 171 17.84 4.09 9.26
CA LEU A 171 17.91 3.04 10.29
C LEU A 171 18.98 1.99 9.97
N GLY A 172 19.13 1.60 8.69
CA GLY A 172 20.19 0.70 8.27
C GLY A 172 21.61 1.29 8.44
N GLY A 173 21.74 2.61 8.32
CA GLY A 173 23.04 3.27 8.54
C GLY A 173 23.41 3.49 10.00
N LEU A 174 22.51 3.25 10.96
CA LEU A 174 22.77 3.42 12.40
C LEU A 174 23.36 2.19 13.09
N ASP A 175 23.50 1.05 12.39
CA ASP A 175 24.01 -0.23 12.90
C ASP A 175 23.29 -0.74 14.18
N PHE A 176 22.08 -0.25 14.45
CA PHE A 176 21.29 -0.66 15.61
C PHE A 176 20.43 -1.89 15.31
N PHE A 177 19.96 -2.01 14.06
CA PHE A 177 19.12 -3.09 13.61
C PHE A 177 19.89 -4.04 12.68
N ASP A 178 19.68 -5.34 12.85
CA ASP A 178 20.07 -6.30 11.82
C ASP A 178 19.32 -6.00 10.49
N PRO A 179 19.98 -6.05 9.34
CA PRO A 179 19.34 -5.83 8.04
C PRO A 179 18.12 -6.73 7.78
N ARG A 180 18.10 -7.94 8.34
CA ARG A 180 16.97 -8.89 8.24
C ARG A 180 15.76 -8.41 9.03
N ALA A 181 15.98 -7.85 10.22
CA ALA A 181 14.92 -7.28 11.04
C ALA A 181 14.28 -6.08 10.33
N LEU A 182 15.10 -5.20 9.74
CA LEU A 182 14.61 -4.11 8.91
C LEU A 182 13.85 -4.63 7.68
N ALA A 183 14.37 -5.66 7.01
CA ALA A 183 13.71 -6.27 5.86
C ALA A 183 12.31 -6.80 6.21
N LEU A 184 12.17 -7.48 7.35
CA LEU A 184 10.87 -7.93 7.87
C LEU A 184 9.96 -6.74 8.20
N GLY A 185 10.50 -5.67 8.78
CA GLY A 185 9.77 -4.44 9.04
C GLY A 185 9.22 -3.76 7.78
N LEU A 186 9.84 -3.96 6.62
CA LEU A 186 9.38 -3.42 5.34
C LEU A 186 8.12 -4.09 4.79
N GLY A 187 7.64 -5.16 5.39
CA GLY A 187 6.39 -5.82 5.01
C GLY A 187 5.13 -5.03 5.34
N LEU A 188 5.09 -3.76 4.92
CA LEU A 188 4.04 -2.78 5.25
C LEU A 188 2.68 -3.05 4.60
N GLY A 189 2.58 -4.04 3.72
CA GLY A 189 1.37 -4.31 2.93
C GLY A 189 1.26 -3.47 1.66
N SER A 190 2.14 -2.48 1.46
CA SER A 190 2.28 -1.68 0.25
C SER A 190 3.54 -2.09 -0.50
N ALA A 191 3.37 -2.60 -1.72
CA ALA A 191 4.49 -3.05 -2.54
C ALA A 191 5.46 -1.91 -2.90
N SER A 192 4.96 -0.70 -3.16
CA SER A 192 5.78 0.45 -3.51
C SER A 192 6.64 0.92 -2.32
N MET A 193 6.06 0.96 -1.11
CA MET A 193 6.78 1.32 0.10
C MET A 193 7.84 0.26 0.45
N MET A 194 7.48 -1.01 0.38
CA MET A 194 8.41 -2.13 0.58
C MET A 194 9.61 -2.02 -0.35
N LEU A 195 9.36 -1.82 -1.66
CA LEU A 195 10.44 -1.73 -2.65
C LEU A 195 11.33 -0.51 -2.43
N GLY A 196 10.76 0.62 -2.02
CA GLY A 196 11.54 1.80 -1.65
C GLY A 196 12.54 1.48 -0.55
N GLY A 197 12.09 0.83 0.53
CA GLY A 197 12.93 0.42 1.64
C GLY A 197 13.95 -0.66 1.29
N VAL A 198 13.51 -1.71 0.57
CA VAL A 198 14.39 -2.78 0.08
C VAL A 198 15.53 -2.21 -0.76
N GLY A 199 15.20 -1.26 -1.65
CA GLY A 199 16.22 -0.62 -2.47
C GLY A 199 17.26 0.12 -1.66
N ALA A 200 16.86 0.85 -0.62
CA ALA A 200 17.80 1.52 0.28
C ALA A 200 18.70 0.51 1.03
N LEU A 201 18.10 -0.52 1.62
CA LEU A 201 18.86 -1.55 2.34
C LEU A 201 19.77 -2.37 1.41
N SER A 202 19.32 -2.72 0.21
CA SER A 202 20.13 -3.48 -0.77
C SER A 202 21.36 -2.70 -1.26
N ILE A 203 21.34 -1.36 -1.17
CA ILE A 203 22.51 -0.55 -1.50
C ILE A 203 23.45 -0.47 -0.29
N LEU A 204 22.94 -0.45 0.92
CA LEU A 204 23.76 -0.48 2.14
C LEU A 204 24.37 -1.85 2.36
N TYR A 205 23.65 -2.91 2.05
CA TYR A 205 24.04 -4.33 2.26
C TYR A 205 23.94 -5.12 0.96
N PRO A 206 24.81 -4.90 -0.03
CA PRO A 206 24.68 -5.50 -1.35
C PRO A 206 24.79 -7.04 -1.36
N GLU A 207 25.60 -7.62 -0.47
CA GLU A 207 25.70 -9.08 -0.30
C GLU A 207 24.42 -9.71 0.22
N MET A 208 23.59 -8.99 0.95
CA MET A 208 22.34 -9.46 1.51
C MET A 208 21.12 -9.05 0.66
N ALA A 209 21.29 -8.39 -0.48
CA ALA A 209 20.19 -7.81 -1.27
C ALA A 209 19.10 -8.82 -1.63
N GLY A 210 19.48 -10.05 -1.99
CA GLY A 210 18.54 -11.14 -2.28
C GLY A 210 17.76 -11.61 -1.04
N GLU A 211 18.43 -11.71 0.11
CA GLU A 211 17.80 -12.10 1.37
C GLU A 211 16.86 -11.02 1.88
N ILE A 212 17.28 -9.75 1.84
CA ILE A 212 16.47 -8.57 2.20
C ILE A 212 15.19 -8.53 1.36
N MET A 213 15.31 -8.71 0.04
CA MET A 213 14.15 -8.75 -0.85
C MET A 213 13.20 -9.89 -0.49
N ALA A 214 13.73 -11.09 -0.26
CA ALA A 214 12.92 -12.27 0.06
C ALA A 214 12.20 -12.13 1.40
N LEU A 215 12.89 -11.64 2.44
CA LEU A 215 12.30 -11.41 3.76
C LEU A 215 11.21 -10.32 3.72
N ALA A 216 11.48 -9.19 3.06
CA ALA A 216 10.51 -8.12 2.92
C ALA A 216 9.28 -8.58 2.13
N ALA A 217 9.45 -9.32 1.04
CA ALA A 217 8.37 -9.84 0.23
C ALA A 217 7.52 -10.88 1.00
N LEU A 218 8.17 -11.75 1.78
CA LEU A 218 7.48 -12.72 2.63
C LEU A 218 6.68 -12.02 3.75
N SER A 219 7.29 -11.06 4.42
CA SER A 219 6.61 -10.23 5.43
C SER A 219 5.42 -9.51 4.80
N ASN A 220 5.59 -8.90 3.62
CA ASN A 220 4.51 -8.20 2.93
C ASN A 220 3.36 -9.14 2.51
N LEU A 221 3.66 -10.40 2.17
CA LEU A 221 2.64 -11.42 1.92
C LEU A 221 1.82 -11.72 3.18
N VAL A 222 2.50 -11.97 4.30
CA VAL A 222 1.85 -12.24 5.59
C VAL A 222 0.97 -11.05 5.99
N THR A 223 1.50 -9.84 5.86
CA THR A 223 0.78 -8.60 6.17
C THR A 223 -0.46 -8.40 5.29
N ASN A 224 -0.42 -8.77 4.03
CA ASN A 224 -1.59 -8.66 3.15
C ASN A 224 -2.67 -9.68 3.45
N ILE A 225 -2.32 -10.87 3.97
CA ILE A 225 -3.27 -11.92 4.31
C ILE A 225 -3.68 -11.82 5.79
N VAL A 226 -2.73 -12.06 6.68
CA VAL A 226 -2.98 -12.14 8.13
C VAL A 226 -3.25 -10.76 8.69
N GLY A 227 -2.46 -9.76 8.26
CA GLY A 227 -2.58 -8.38 8.70
C GLY A 227 -3.94 -7.77 8.40
N PHE A 228 -4.55 -8.08 7.26
CA PHE A 228 -5.89 -7.60 6.96
C PHE A 228 -6.90 -8.07 8.02
N TYR A 229 -6.95 -9.37 8.29
CA TYR A 229 -7.88 -9.93 9.28
C TYR A 229 -7.55 -9.45 10.69
N ALA A 230 -6.28 -9.45 11.08
CA ALA A 230 -5.84 -8.91 12.37
C ALA A 230 -6.19 -7.43 12.51
N GLY A 231 -6.03 -6.66 11.46
CA GLY A 231 -6.41 -5.24 11.40
C GLY A 231 -7.91 -5.03 11.62
N VAL A 232 -8.74 -5.81 10.95
CA VAL A 232 -10.21 -5.67 11.05
C VAL A 232 -10.73 -6.16 12.41
N PHE A 233 -10.26 -7.32 12.88
CA PHE A 233 -10.82 -7.97 14.07
C PHE A 233 -10.11 -7.59 15.37
N ILE A 234 -8.85 -7.17 15.32
CA ILE A 234 -8.05 -6.81 16.51
C ILE A 234 -7.77 -5.31 16.54
N ALA A 235 -7.08 -4.77 15.51
CA ALA A 235 -6.63 -3.39 15.55
C ALA A 235 -7.76 -2.37 15.50
N LEU A 236 -8.80 -2.56 14.69
CA LEU A 236 -9.90 -1.61 14.59
C LEU A 236 -10.71 -1.50 15.90
N PRO A 237 -11.13 -2.60 16.56
CA PRO A 237 -11.76 -2.52 17.87
C PRO A 237 -10.86 -1.88 18.93
N MET A 238 -9.57 -2.22 18.94
CA MET A 238 -8.57 -1.64 19.82
C MET A 238 -8.41 -0.14 19.56
N CYS A 239 -8.26 0.26 18.30
CA CYS A 239 -8.14 1.65 17.89
C CYS A 239 -9.36 2.49 18.37
N ARG A 240 -10.58 1.97 18.23
CA ARG A 240 -11.80 2.63 18.71
C ARG A 240 -11.83 2.79 20.25
N LYS A 241 -11.37 1.78 20.98
CA LYS A 241 -11.28 1.85 22.46
C LYS A 241 -10.23 2.89 22.88
N LEU A 242 -9.04 2.81 22.28
CA LEU A 242 -7.95 3.73 22.58
C LEU A 242 -8.27 5.17 22.12
N TYR A 243 -8.98 5.35 21.01
CA TYR A 243 -9.45 6.66 20.58
C TYR A 243 -10.32 7.33 21.64
N LYS A 244 -11.29 6.60 22.21
CA LYS A 244 -12.13 7.12 23.29
C LYS A 244 -11.32 7.50 24.53
N MET A 245 -10.32 6.71 24.88
CA MET A 245 -9.40 6.97 25.99
C MET A 245 -8.61 8.26 25.73
N TRP A 246 -7.92 8.33 24.58
CA TRP A 246 -7.08 9.48 24.23
C TRP A 246 -7.92 10.76 24.04
N SER A 247 -9.13 10.66 23.47
CA SER A 247 -10.03 11.81 23.34
C SER A 247 -10.40 12.40 24.69
N ARG A 248 -10.62 11.57 25.71
CA ARG A 248 -10.85 12.03 27.10
C ARG A 248 -9.60 12.67 27.71
N ILE A 249 -8.43 12.05 27.52
CA ILE A 249 -7.16 12.57 28.06
C ILE A 249 -6.83 13.93 27.45
N PHE A 250 -6.97 14.08 26.12
CA PHE A 250 -6.68 15.33 25.43
C PHE A 250 -7.84 16.33 25.39
N GLY A 251 -8.99 15.98 26.00
CA GLY A 251 -10.19 16.84 26.00
C GLY A 251 -10.69 17.18 24.60
N ARG A 252 -10.81 16.17 23.74
CA ARG A 252 -11.26 16.31 22.35
C ARG A 252 -12.64 15.68 22.15
N ASP A 253 -13.49 16.35 21.35
CA ASP A 253 -14.74 15.77 20.85
C ASP A 253 -14.52 14.91 19.58
N ASP A 254 -15.56 14.27 19.07
CA ASP A 254 -15.50 13.46 17.84
C ASP A 254 -15.14 14.26 16.58
N LEU A 255 -15.25 15.59 16.62
CA LEU A 255 -14.81 16.48 15.56
C LEU A 255 -13.37 16.99 15.78
N GLY A 256 -12.73 16.56 16.87
CA GLY A 256 -11.36 16.96 17.22
C GLY A 256 -11.25 18.34 17.87
N ARG A 257 -12.37 18.98 18.24
CA ARG A 257 -12.39 20.28 18.90
C ARG A 257 -12.06 20.11 20.38
N ARG A 258 -11.40 21.10 20.98
CA ARG A 258 -11.19 21.10 22.44
C ARG A 258 -12.50 21.34 23.17
N VAL A 259 -12.86 20.42 24.05
CA VAL A 259 -14.02 20.56 24.94
C VAL A 259 -13.55 21.25 26.22
N ARG A 260 -14.12 22.41 26.54
CA ARG A 260 -13.85 23.06 27.84
C ARG A 260 -14.41 22.18 28.96
N ARG A 261 -13.57 21.83 29.93
CA ARG A 261 -13.93 20.96 31.08
C ARG A 261 -15.20 21.41 31.82
N GLY A 262 -15.56 22.70 31.79
CA GLY A 262 -16.79 23.21 32.40
C GLY A 262 -18.10 22.82 31.69
N ALA A 263 -18.06 22.49 30.38
CA ALA A 263 -19.25 22.09 29.64
C ALA A 263 -19.68 20.64 29.92
N LEU A 264 -18.74 19.77 30.30
CA LEU A 264 -19.05 18.39 30.68
C LEU A 264 -19.76 18.28 32.04
N ILE A 265 -19.48 19.19 32.96
CA ILE A 265 -20.14 19.24 34.27
C ILE A 265 -21.57 19.83 34.14
N GLY A 266 -21.75 20.79 33.23
CA GLY A 266 -23.06 21.37 32.93
C GLY A 266 -24.03 20.40 32.23
N LEU A 267 -23.51 19.53 31.34
CA LEU A 267 -24.32 18.50 30.67
C LEU A 267 -24.72 17.37 31.62
N ALA A 268 -23.87 17.01 32.55
CA ALA A 268 -24.19 15.99 33.57
C ALA A 268 -25.17 16.51 34.63
N ALA A 269 -25.16 17.83 34.95
CA ALA A 269 -26.09 18.48 35.85
C ALA A 269 -27.42 18.80 35.18
N GLY A 270 -27.43 19.05 33.86
CA GLY A 270 -28.66 19.37 33.11
C GLY A 270 -29.57 18.18 32.83
N VAL A 271 -29.05 16.96 32.89
CA VAL A 271 -29.85 15.72 32.70
C VAL A 271 -30.66 15.34 33.94
N GLN A 272 -30.33 15.89 35.10
CA GLN A 272 -31.12 15.67 36.35
C GLN A 272 -32.19 16.73 36.65
N ALA A 273 -32.30 17.80 35.85
CA ALA A 273 -33.18 18.94 36.16
C ALA A 273 -34.16 19.34 35.04
N GLY A 274 -34.57 18.43 34.18
CA GLY A 274 -35.44 18.79 33.04
C GLY A 274 -36.56 17.76 32.84
N GLY A 275 -37.59 17.82 33.67
CA GLY A 275 -38.89 17.22 33.39
C GLY A 275 -39.62 17.96 32.28
N SER A 276 -40.27 17.18 31.43
CA SER A 276 -41.41 17.49 30.55
C SER A 276 -41.42 18.83 29.79
N SER A 277 -41.06 18.78 28.52
CA SER A 277 -41.66 19.66 27.51
C SER A 277 -41.77 18.88 26.20
N SER A 278 -43.01 18.61 25.84
CA SER A 278 -43.44 17.99 24.58
C SER A 278 -43.18 18.93 23.41
N ALA A 279 -42.24 18.55 22.56
CA ALA A 279 -42.13 19.10 21.20
C ALA A 279 -42.25 17.94 20.20
N ARG A 280 -43.29 18.02 19.36
CA ARG A 280 -43.62 17.10 18.27
C ARG A 280 -42.46 16.98 17.28
N PRO A 281 -42.13 15.78 16.79
CA PRO A 281 -41.27 15.61 15.64
C PRO A 281 -42.11 15.78 14.37
N GLY A 282 -41.91 16.86 13.68
CA GLY A 282 -42.49 17.11 12.37
C GLY A 282 -41.44 17.65 11.42
N SER A 283 -41.33 17.00 10.23
CA SER A 283 -40.68 17.48 9.02
C SER A 283 -39.13 17.57 8.99
N ALA A 284 -38.48 16.45 8.90
CA ALA A 284 -37.16 16.34 8.28
C ALA A 284 -36.92 14.90 7.75
N VAL A 285 -37.93 14.33 7.09
CA VAL A 285 -37.83 13.06 6.38
C VAL A 285 -38.44 13.27 5.00
N MET A 286 -37.74 14.02 4.19
CA MET A 286 -37.90 14.08 2.74
C MET A 286 -36.65 14.82 2.23
N ASP A 287 -35.64 14.10 1.80
CA ASP A 287 -34.57 14.42 0.86
C ASP A 287 -33.43 13.36 0.91
N ALA A 288 -33.77 12.11 1.21
CA ALA A 288 -32.79 11.00 1.25
C ALA A 288 -33.12 9.88 0.23
N GLU A 289 -33.87 10.17 -0.83
CA GLU A 289 -34.36 9.14 -1.77
C GLU A 289 -34.06 9.43 -3.24
N GLU A 290 -32.93 10.12 -3.53
CA GLU A 290 -32.45 10.28 -4.90
C GLU A 290 -30.93 10.26 -5.02
N ALA A 291 -30.27 9.22 -4.47
CA ALA A 291 -28.88 8.88 -4.78
C ALA A 291 -28.63 7.38 -4.64
N SER A 292 -29.52 6.57 -5.17
CA SER A 292 -29.27 5.15 -5.39
C SER A 292 -28.67 4.95 -6.79
N GLY A 293 -27.54 5.59 -7.03
CA GLY A 293 -26.61 5.17 -8.06
C GLY A 293 -25.77 4.04 -7.47
N THR A 294 -25.93 2.84 -7.94
CA THR A 294 -25.03 1.71 -7.66
C THR A 294 -23.67 2.01 -8.28
N ASP A 295 -22.84 2.80 -7.59
CA ASP A 295 -21.43 2.95 -7.93
C ASP A 295 -20.76 1.61 -7.65
N THR A 296 -20.55 0.83 -8.70
CA THR A 296 -19.77 -0.40 -8.65
C THR A 296 -18.33 -0.04 -8.40
N VAL A 297 -17.89 -0.19 -7.14
CA VAL A 297 -16.49 -0.05 -6.74
C VAL A 297 -15.74 -1.26 -7.27
N ASP A 298 -14.68 -1.00 -8.02
CA ASP A 298 -13.81 -2.06 -8.56
C ASP A 298 -13.05 -2.77 -7.42
N VAL A 299 -12.60 -3.99 -7.69
CA VAL A 299 -11.91 -4.91 -6.76
C VAL A 299 -10.66 -4.26 -6.11
N ASN A 300 -10.17 -3.16 -6.67
CA ASN A 300 -9.01 -2.39 -6.20
C ASN A 300 -9.38 -1.03 -5.55
N GLY A 301 -10.66 -0.79 -5.21
CA GLY A 301 -11.07 0.43 -4.50
C GLY A 301 -11.02 1.74 -5.32
N ILE A 302 -10.74 1.65 -6.63
CA ILE A 302 -10.77 2.78 -7.55
C ILE A 302 -12.19 2.85 -8.12
N GLU A 303 -12.83 4.03 -8.06
CA GLU A 303 -14.12 4.25 -8.72
C GLU A 303 -14.03 3.76 -10.17
N ALA A 304 -14.73 2.67 -10.47
CA ALA A 304 -14.87 2.19 -11.83
C ALA A 304 -15.60 3.28 -12.61
N ASP A 305 -14.94 3.89 -13.60
CA ASP A 305 -15.61 4.78 -14.54
C ASP A 305 -16.65 3.92 -15.28
N PRO A 306 -17.97 4.14 -15.08
CA PRO A 306 -19.01 3.29 -15.67
C PRO A 306 -19.01 3.32 -17.20
N THR A 307 -18.25 4.21 -17.82
CA THR A 307 -18.11 4.31 -19.27
C THR A 307 -17.11 3.30 -19.86
N VAL A 308 -16.35 2.57 -19.02
CA VAL A 308 -15.34 1.62 -19.50
C VAL A 308 -15.90 0.21 -19.57
N VAL A 309 -16.37 -0.16 -20.74
CA VAL A 309 -16.78 -1.52 -21.03
C VAL A 309 -15.56 -2.45 -20.95
N ARG A 310 -15.53 -3.32 -19.95
CA ARG A 310 -14.51 -4.38 -19.77
C ARG A 310 -14.72 -5.47 -20.82
N THR A 311 -14.15 -5.29 -22.00
CA THR A 311 -14.20 -6.30 -23.05
C THR A 311 -13.01 -7.26 -22.97
N PRO A 312 -13.14 -8.52 -23.45
CA PRO A 312 -12.00 -9.43 -23.55
C PRO A 312 -10.80 -8.84 -24.32
N ARG A 313 -11.08 -7.97 -25.30
CA ARG A 313 -10.06 -7.27 -26.10
C ARG A 313 -9.23 -6.30 -25.25
N THR A 314 -9.85 -5.55 -24.32
CA THR A 314 -9.11 -4.61 -23.46
C THR A 314 -8.19 -5.35 -22.49
N TRP A 315 -8.60 -6.51 -22.00
CA TRP A 315 -7.77 -7.38 -21.19
C TRP A 315 -6.58 -7.94 -21.98
N LEU A 316 -6.82 -8.45 -23.18
CA LEU A 316 -5.74 -8.97 -24.04
C LEU A 316 -4.69 -7.88 -24.34
N ILE A 317 -5.14 -6.67 -24.66
CA ILE A 317 -4.25 -5.53 -24.90
C ILE A 317 -3.44 -5.19 -23.62
N ALA A 318 -4.08 -5.19 -22.45
CA ALA A 318 -3.39 -4.91 -21.20
C ALA A 318 -2.33 -5.96 -20.88
N PHE A 319 -2.61 -7.25 -21.07
CA PHE A 319 -1.66 -8.35 -20.91
C PHE A 319 -0.48 -8.24 -21.90
N ALA A 320 -0.78 -8.07 -23.20
CA ALA A 320 0.24 -7.92 -24.22
C ALA A 320 1.13 -6.69 -23.95
N ALA A 321 0.51 -5.57 -23.60
CA ALA A 321 1.24 -4.35 -23.26
C ALA A 321 2.14 -4.55 -22.03
N THR A 322 1.62 -5.14 -20.95
CA THR A 322 2.40 -5.41 -19.74
C THR A 322 3.58 -6.33 -20.04
N GLY A 323 3.38 -7.37 -20.86
CA GLY A 323 4.45 -8.28 -21.26
C GLY A 323 5.53 -7.59 -22.09
N VAL A 324 5.16 -6.90 -23.16
CA VAL A 324 6.10 -6.19 -24.02
C VAL A 324 6.88 -5.12 -23.23
N VAL A 325 6.18 -4.32 -22.44
CA VAL A 325 6.79 -3.28 -21.62
C VAL A 325 7.68 -3.91 -20.54
N GLY A 326 7.27 -5.02 -19.92
CA GLY A 326 8.07 -5.77 -18.96
C GLY A 326 9.41 -6.25 -19.53
N VAL A 327 9.40 -6.88 -20.71
CA VAL A 327 10.64 -7.32 -21.40
C VAL A 327 11.50 -6.10 -21.74
N LEU A 328 10.91 -5.06 -22.30
CA LEU A 328 11.64 -3.85 -22.72
C LEU A 328 12.32 -3.15 -21.54
N LEU A 329 11.60 -2.94 -20.44
CA LEU A 329 12.14 -2.26 -19.26
C LEU A 329 13.16 -3.15 -18.52
N ASN A 330 12.96 -4.47 -18.50
CA ASN A 330 13.96 -5.39 -17.98
C ASN A 330 15.27 -5.29 -18.78
N ALA A 331 15.20 -5.37 -20.11
CA ALA A 331 16.36 -5.24 -20.97
C ALA A 331 17.06 -3.86 -20.81
N LEU A 332 16.29 -2.79 -20.75
CA LEU A 332 16.82 -1.43 -20.54
C LEU A 332 17.50 -1.28 -19.18
N GLY A 333 16.90 -1.80 -18.12
CA GLY A 333 17.38 -1.64 -16.76
C GLY A 333 18.53 -2.56 -16.40
N THR A 334 18.60 -3.77 -16.99
CA THR A 334 19.70 -4.73 -16.78
C THR A 334 20.84 -4.61 -17.79
N GLY A 335 20.62 -3.82 -18.86
CA GLY A 335 21.58 -3.70 -19.97
C GLY A 335 21.73 -4.98 -20.80
N SER A 336 20.86 -5.96 -20.64
CA SER A 336 20.90 -7.24 -21.33
C SER A 336 19.50 -7.71 -21.77
N ALA A 337 19.40 -8.24 -22.97
CA ALA A 337 18.19 -8.87 -23.49
C ALA A 337 18.46 -10.35 -23.75
N ARG A 338 17.87 -11.23 -22.97
CA ARG A 338 18.05 -12.68 -23.11
C ARG A 338 16.72 -13.30 -23.58
N PRO A 339 16.76 -14.32 -24.46
CA PRO A 339 15.53 -15.04 -24.84
C PRO A 339 14.78 -15.62 -23.63
N LEU A 340 15.52 -16.03 -22.58
CA LEU A 340 14.93 -16.54 -21.34
C LEU A 340 14.10 -15.48 -20.61
N ASP A 341 14.42 -14.19 -20.74
CA ASP A 341 13.65 -13.11 -20.11
C ASP A 341 12.23 -13.05 -20.68
N VAL A 342 12.06 -13.35 -21.97
CA VAL A 342 10.74 -13.44 -22.59
C VAL A 342 9.94 -14.60 -21.98
N VAL A 343 10.59 -15.77 -21.78
CA VAL A 343 9.96 -16.93 -21.15
C VAL A 343 9.57 -16.59 -19.71
N GLY A 344 10.46 -15.94 -18.96
CA GLY A 344 10.16 -15.48 -17.59
C GLY A 344 8.96 -14.57 -17.53
N VAL A 345 8.88 -13.56 -18.42
CA VAL A 345 7.72 -12.66 -18.50
C VAL A 345 6.45 -13.41 -18.87
N LEU A 346 6.50 -14.39 -19.79
CA LEU A 346 5.33 -15.22 -20.14
C LEU A 346 4.85 -16.06 -18.95
N ILE A 347 5.76 -16.62 -18.16
CA ILE A 347 5.42 -17.33 -16.91
C ILE A 347 4.70 -16.39 -15.93
N LEU A 348 5.23 -15.17 -15.71
CA LEU A 348 4.61 -14.19 -14.82
C LEU A 348 3.21 -13.77 -15.33
N LEU A 349 3.05 -13.61 -16.64
CA LEU A 349 1.74 -13.31 -17.25
C LEU A 349 0.76 -14.47 -17.09
N ALA A 350 1.21 -15.71 -17.24
CA ALA A 350 0.36 -16.90 -17.03
C ALA A 350 -0.13 -16.99 -15.58
N LEU A 351 0.77 -16.78 -14.60
CA LEU A 351 0.41 -16.74 -13.18
C LEU A 351 -0.58 -15.59 -12.88
N THR A 352 -0.36 -14.41 -13.50
CA THR A 352 -1.27 -13.28 -13.43
C THR A 352 -2.65 -13.62 -13.96
N ALA A 353 -2.74 -14.27 -15.12
CA ALA A 353 -4.00 -14.66 -15.72
C ALA A 353 -4.77 -15.65 -14.83
N VAL A 354 -4.10 -16.67 -14.31
CA VAL A 354 -4.71 -17.66 -13.40
C VAL A 354 -5.23 -16.97 -12.14
N ALA A 355 -4.44 -16.08 -11.53
CA ALA A 355 -4.85 -15.35 -10.33
C ALA A 355 -6.09 -14.48 -10.57
N LEU A 356 -6.15 -13.79 -11.70
CA LEU A 356 -7.32 -12.97 -12.06
C LEU A 356 -8.58 -13.82 -12.32
N VAL A 357 -8.42 -15.02 -12.86
CA VAL A 357 -9.52 -15.98 -13.01
C VAL A 357 -9.99 -16.46 -11.64
N LEU A 358 -9.08 -16.86 -10.76
CA LEU A 358 -9.41 -17.30 -9.40
C LEU A 358 -10.09 -16.21 -8.59
N ALA A 359 -9.66 -14.96 -8.70
CA ALA A 359 -10.30 -13.83 -8.03
C ALA A 359 -11.75 -13.60 -8.52
N LYS A 360 -12.06 -13.95 -9.77
CA LYS A 360 -13.44 -13.92 -10.28
C LYS A 360 -14.29 -15.10 -9.76
N LEU A 361 -13.67 -16.27 -9.59
CA LEU A 361 -14.37 -17.46 -9.06
C LEU A 361 -14.60 -17.35 -7.54
N VAL A 362 -13.67 -16.70 -6.82
CA VAL A 362 -13.75 -16.51 -5.37
C VAL A 362 -13.58 -15.03 -5.05
N PRO A 363 -14.66 -14.22 -5.18
CA PRO A 363 -14.59 -12.76 -5.00
C PRO A 363 -14.19 -12.30 -3.59
N ALA A 364 -14.29 -13.20 -2.59
CA ALA A 364 -13.86 -12.91 -1.21
C ALA A 364 -12.34 -12.73 -1.07
N VAL A 365 -11.55 -13.22 -2.06
CA VAL A 365 -10.08 -13.17 -2.01
C VAL A 365 -9.57 -12.31 -3.16
N PRO A 366 -8.89 -11.18 -2.88
CA PRO A 366 -8.31 -10.31 -3.89
C PRO A 366 -7.30 -11.03 -4.81
N SER A 367 -7.19 -10.56 -6.05
CA SER A 367 -6.25 -11.12 -7.04
C SER A 367 -4.79 -11.03 -6.60
N SER A 368 -4.44 -10.02 -5.81
CA SER A 368 -3.11 -9.86 -5.22
C SER A 368 -2.71 -11.01 -4.30
N ILE A 369 -3.65 -11.52 -3.51
CA ILE A 369 -3.42 -12.67 -2.64
C ILE A 369 -3.24 -13.95 -3.48
N TRP A 370 -4.13 -14.16 -4.45
CA TRP A 370 -4.05 -15.31 -5.34
C TRP A 370 -2.72 -15.38 -6.09
N VAL A 371 -2.29 -14.29 -6.71
CA VAL A 371 -1.06 -14.30 -7.52
C VAL A 371 0.18 -14.50 -6.66
N LEU A 372 0.26 -13.86 -5.49
CA LEU A 372 1.39 -14.02 -4.58
C LEU A 372 1.50 -15.48 -4.12
N ALA A 373 0.38 -16.06 -3.65
CA ALA A 373 0.36 -17.46 -3.21
C ALA A 373 0.71 -18.43 -4.36
N LEU A 374 0.08 -18.26 -5.53
CA LEU A 374 0.34 -19.11 -6.70
C LEU A 374 1.80 -19.01 -7.15
N ALA A 375 2.34 -17.81 -7.30
CA ALA A 375 3.71 -17.61 -7.76
C ALA A 375 4.73 -18.17 -6.75
N THR A 376 4.48 -17.97 -5.45
CA THR A 376 5.32 -18.53 -4.38
C THR A 376 5.31 -20.06 -4.40
N ILE A 377 4.13 -20.67 -4.49
CA ILE A 377 4.02 -22.15 -4.54
C ILE A 377 4.62 -22.67 -5.84
N ALA A 378 4.29 -22.08 -6.99
CA ALA A 378 4.77 -22.53 -8.30
C ALA A 378 6.30 -22.52 -8.44
N SER A 379 6.98 -21.57 -7.79
CA SER A 379 8.44 -21.44 -7.80
C SER A 379 9.15 -22.14 -6.62
N ALA A 380 8.38 -22.81 -5.74
CA ALA A 380 8.92 -23.46 -4.56
C ALA A 380 9.77 -24.70 -4.94
N THR A 381 10.87 -24.91 -4.24
CA THR A 381 11.86 -25.97 -4.54
C THR A 381 11.33 -27.38 -4.32
N PHE A 382 10.24 -27.54 -3.57
CA PHE A 382 9.59 -28.86 -3.37
C PHE A 382 8.70 -29.29 -4.54
N LEU A 383 8.40 -28.40 -5.49
CA LEU A 383 7.68 -28.76 -6.73
C LEU A 383 8.68 -29.08 -7.85
N PRO A 384 8.42 -30.11 -8.68
CA PRO A 384 9.32 -30.48 -9.77
C PRO A 384 9.60 -29.35 -10.78
N ILE A 385 8.58 -28.50 -11.04
CA ILE A 385 8.65 -27.34 -11.95
C ILE A 385 9.24 -26.09 -11.27
N GLY A 386 9.28 -26.06 -9.93
CA GLY A 386 9.64 -24.90 -9.14
C GLY A 386 11.02 -24.33 -9.47
N PRO A 387 12.09 -25.16 -9.52
CA PRO A 387 13.43 -24.70 -9.88
C PRO A 387 13.51 -24.07 -11.28
N PHE A 388 12.75 -24.61 -12.25
CA PHE A 388 12.68 -24.05 -13.60
C PHE A 388 12.03 -22.66 -13.59
N ILE A 389 10.87 -22.52 -12.92
CA ILE A 389 10.18 -21.22 -12.79
C ILE A 389 11.09 -20.22 -12.08
N ALA A 390 11.68 -20.61 -10.96
CA ALA A 390 12.56 -19.76 -10.18
C ALA A 390 13.77 -19.29 -11.00
N SER A 391 14.50 -20.22 -11.65
CA SER A 391 15.68 -19.90 -12.45
C SER A 391 15.37 -19.01 -13.66
N THR A 392 14.19 -19.20 -14.27
CA THR A 392 13.78 -18.41 -15.43
C THR A 392 13.33 -17.00 -15.02
N THR A 393 12.62 -16.87 -13.89
CA THR A 393 12.09 -15.57 -13.44
C THR A 393 13.08 -14.75 -12.62
N GLN A 394 14.14 -15.34 -12.05
CA GLN A 394 15.17 -14.61 -11.29
C GLN A 394 15.91 -13.56 -12.12
N HIS A 395 15.96 -13.70 -13.45
CA HIS A 395 16.58 -12.72 -14.35
C HIS A 395 15.67 -11.52 -14.62
N ILE A 396 14.40 -11.61 -14.27
CA ILE A 396 13.47 -10.47 -14.35
C ILE A 396 13.68 -9.60 -13.13
N ASN A 397 14.19 -8.40 -13.33
CA ASN A 397 14.28 -7.43 -12.25
C ASN A 397 12.86 -6.94 -11.89
N VAL A 398 12.35 -7.40 -10.77
CA VAL A 398 10.97 -7.11 -10.31
C VAL A 398 10.77 -5.60 -10.11
N LEU A 399 11.81 -4.85 -9.72
CA LEU A 399 11.72 -3.40 -9.60
C LEU A 399 11.36 -2.75 -10.93
N PHE A 400 12.02 -3.13 -12.02
CA PHE A 400 11.72 -2.60 -13.36
C PHE A 400 10.37 -3.09 -13.87
N ALA A 401 9.99 -4.32 -13.55
CA ALA A 401 8.67 -4.87 -13.87
C ALA A 401 7.53 -4.11 -13.17
N GLY A 402 7.78 -3.53 -12.00
CA GLY A 402 6.82 -2.73 -11.23
C GLY A 402 6.67 -1.28 -11.67
N LEU A 403 7.64 -0.72 -12.42
CA LEU A 403 7.61 0.69 -12.81
C LEU A 403 6.36 1.12 -13.58
N PRO A 404 5.82 0.34 -14.54
CA PRO A 404 4.61 0.73 -15.28
C PRO A 404 3.41 0.97 -14.38
N MET A 405 3.22 0.10 -13.37
CA MET A 405 2.20 0.29 -12.34
C MET A 405 2.34 1.64 -11.65
N ILE A 406 3.56 1.96 -11.24
CA ILE A 406 3.87 3.18 -10.49
C ILE A 406 3.72 4.43 -11.37
N ALA A 407 4.14 4.38 -12.64
CA ALA A 407 3.89 5.45 -13.59
C ALA A 407 2.39 5.73 -13.75
N LEU A 408 1.59 4.67 -13.86
CA LEU A 408 0.13 4.79 -13.99
C LEU A 408 -0.52 5.33 -12.72
N ILE A 409 -0.08 4.90 -11.53
CA ILE A 409 -0.49 5.47 -10.24
C ILE A 409 -0.15 6.97 -10.22
N GLY A 410 1.08 7.36 -10.50
CA GLY A 410 1.50 8.76 -10.57
C GLY A 410 0.58 9.59 -11.48
N MET A 411 0.33 9.10 -12.70
CA MET A 411 -0.54 9.80 -13.66
C MET A 411 -2.01 9.85 -13.23
N SER A 412 -2.49 8.89 -12.42
CA SER A 412 -3.86 8.90 -11.90
C SER A 412 -4.08 9.97 -10.83
N LEU A 413 -3.00 10.39 -10.15
CA LEU A 413 -3.03 11.37 -9.05
C LEU A 413 -3.59 12.74 -9.46
N GLY A 414 -3.64 13.08 -10.74
CA GLY A 414 -4.28 14.31 -11.21
C GLY A 414 -5.76 14.45 -10.77
N ARG A 415 -6.44 13.34 -10.44
CA ARG A 415 -7.81 13.34 -9.87
C ARG A 415 -7.80 13.79 -8.41
N ASP A 416 -6.76 13.43 -7.67
CA ASP A 416 -6.73 13.52 -6.21
C ASP A 416 -6.01 14.77 -5.70
N VAL A 417 -5.45 15.61 -6.59
CA VAL A 417 -4.80 16.88 -6.21
C VAL A 417 -5.73 17.81 -5.45
N LYS A 418 -7.03 17.85 -5.81
CA LYS A 418 -8.03 18.62 -5.04
C LYS A 418 -8.23 18.01 -3.65
N ALA A 419 -8.30 16.68 -3.56
CA ALA A 419 -8.37 15.97 -2.29
C ALA A 419 -7.08 16.12 -1.49
N LEU A 420 -5.91 16.04 -2.12
CA LEU A 420 -4.61 16.31 -1.50
C LEU A 420 -4.51 17.74 -0.96
N ARG A 421 -4.94 18.76 -1.74
CA ARG A 421 -4.98 20.16 -1.28
C ARG A 421 -5.94 20.38 -0.10
N SER A 422 -7.01 19.60 -0.01
CA SER A 422 -7.95 19.66 1.12
C SER A 422 -7.43 18.94 2.37
N LEU A 423 -6.38 18.11 2.25
CA LEU A 423 -5.79 17.42 3.39
C LEU A 423 -5.09 18.43 4.30
N SER A 424 -5.51 18.44 5.56
CA SER A 424 -4.78 19.21 6.59
C SER A 424 -3.35 18.68 6.73
N TRP A 425 -2.36 19.57 6.88
CA TRP A 425 -0.98 19.20 7.19
C TRP A 425 -0.86 18.19 8.36
N LYS A 426 -1.83 18.20 9.27
CA LYS A 426 -1.91 17.28 10.41
C LYS A 426 -2.03 15.83 9.96
N ILE A 427 -2.79 15.56 8.90
CA ILE A 427 -2.97 14.19 8.41
C ILE A 427 -1.71 13.67 7.70
N VAL A 428 -0.93 14.58 7.10
CA VAL A 428 0.39 14.24 6.54
C VAL A 428 1.32 13.75 7.65
N ILE A 429 1.42 14.49 8.76
CA ILE A 429 2.21 14.06 9.92
C ILE A 429 1.73 12.71 10.43
N VAL A 430 0.42 12.52 10.58
CA VAL A 430 -0.15 11.26 11.09
C VAL A 430 0.12 10.11 10.13
N ALA A 431 0.02 10.32 8.82
CA ALA A 431 0.36 9.28 7.85
C ALA A 431 1.83 8.85 7.94
N LEU A 432 2.76 9.82 7.97
CA LEU A 432 4.19 9.54 8.13
C LEU A 432 4.48 8.83 9.46
N MET A 433 3.83 9.26 10.55
CA MET A 433 3.91 8.58 11.86
C MET A 433 3.36 7.15 11.78
N THR A 434 2.27 6.92 11.06
CA THR A 434 1.67 5.59 10.89
C THR A 434 2.64 4.66 10.12
N PHE A 435 3.27 5.15 9.05
CA PHE A 435 4.26 4.38 8.30
C PHE A 435 5.49 4.08 9.16
N THR A 436 6.02 5.08 9.86
CA THR A 436 7.15 4.90 10.78
C THR A 436 6.82 3.89 11.89
N ALA A 437 5.65 4.02 12.50
CA ALA A 437 5.21 3.17 13.59
C ALA A 437 5.05 1.71 13.15
N SER A 438 4.48 1.48 11.96
CA SER A 438 4.35 0.15 11.39
C SER A 438 5.72 -0.48 11.12
N PHE A 439 6.58 0.23 10.41
CA PHE A 439 7.91 -0.25 10.05
C PHE A 439 8.75 -0.54 11.31
N LEU A 440 8.87 0.46 12.18
CA LEU A 440 9.74 0.38 13.35
C LEU A 440 9.26 -0.68 14.35
N ALA A 441 7.95 -0.74 14.65
CA ALA A 441 7.43 -1.71 15.60
C ALA A 441 7.62 -3.16 15.10
N ALA A 442 7.43 -3.40 13.81
CA ALA A 442 7.66 -4.71 13.23
C ALA A 442 9.15 -5.07 13.20
N ALA A 443 10.04 -4.11 12.85
CA ALA A 443 11.48 -4.31 12.89
C ALA A 443 11.99 -4.61 14.32
N VAL A 444 11.52 -3.89 15.33
CA VAL A 444 11.86 -4.15 16.75
C VAL A 444 11.42 -5.54 17.17
N ILE A 445 10.18 -5.93 16.83
CA ILE A 445 9.69 -7.27 17.17
C ILE A 445 10.49 -8.34 16.44
N ALA A 446 10.82 -8.12 15.16
CA ALA A 446 11.65 -9.05 14.41
C ALA A 446 13.05 -9.18 15.02
N GLN A 447 13.70 -8.07 15.37
CA GLN A 447 15.01 -8.04 16.04
C GLN A 447 15.02 -8.90 17.31
N VAL A 448 14.00 -8.71 18.15
CA VAL A 448 13.89 -9.45 19.43
C VAL A 448 13.49 -10.90 19.22
N ALA A 449 12.52 -11.16 18.34
CA ALA A 449 11.96 -12.51 18.16
C ALA A 449 12.91 -13.48 17.45
N PHE A 450 13.78 -12.97 16.58
CA PHE A 450 14.75 -13.79 15.84
C PHE A 450 16.14 -13.76 16.46
N HIS A 451 16.35 -13.01 17.54
CA HIS A 451 17.66 -12.84 18.19
C HIS A 451 18.76 -12.39 17.20
N PHE A 452 18.37 -11.48 16.28
CA PHE A 452 19.31 -10.87 15.34
C PHE A 452 20.32 -9.97 16.05
#